data_b6a305db4be3326e8e7d95c242236394
#
_entry.id   b6a305db4be3326e8e7d95c242236394
#
_cell.length_a   1.000
_cell.length_b   1.000
_cell.length_c   1.000
_cell.angle_alpha   90.00
_cell.angle_beta   90.00
_cell.angle_gamma   90.00
#
_symmetry.space_group_name_H-M   'P 1'
#
loop_
_entity.id
_entity.type
_entity.pdbx_description
1 polymer ?
#
loop_
_entity_poly.entity_id
_entity_poly.type
_entity_poly.pdbx_seq_one_letter_code
_entity_poly.pdbx_strand_id
1 'polypeptide(L)'
;YVIKKKFGFSQIGQPNFTQTLGVWFAPTNTKYAKKIGQEKEIIFSLIDSLPKHHVFFQSFHHSFVNWIPFYFRGFEQTTKYSYVIEDLSDTDRVWKDMSTAVRTDVRKAEKALSIVDSISSDLF
;
A
#
# COMPACT_ATOMS: atom_id res chain seq x y z
N TYR A 1 2.56 8.89 7.47
CA TYR A 1 1.43 8.47 8.31
C TYR A 1 0.64 9.68 8.80
N VAL A 2 -0.58 9.43 9.29
CA VAL A 2 -1.40 10.42 9.99
C VAL A 2 -1.66 9.96 11.41
N ILE A 3 -1.81 10.92 12.33
CA ILE A 3 -2.18 10.66 13.71
C ILE A 3 -3.61 11.16 13.92
N LYS A 4 -4.48 10.24 14.34
CA LYS A 4 -5.86 10.57 14.75
C LYS A 4 -5.97 10.43 16.26
N LYS A 5 -6.55 11.43 16.93
CA LYS A 5 -6.81 11.40 18.38
C LYS A 5 -8.30 11.50 18.62
N LYS A 6 -8.85 10.59 19.42
CA LYS A 6 -10.26 10.59 19.82
C LYS A 6 -10.42 9.97 21.20
N PHE A 7 -11.13 10.64 22.11
CA PHE A 7 -11.41 10.18 23.48
C PHE A 7 -10.16 9.71 24.26
N GLY A 8 -9.05 10.43 24.15
CA GLY A 8 -7.79 10.09 24.82
C GLY A 8 -6.96 9.02 24.11
N PHE A 9 -7.49 8.35 23.10
CA PHE A 9 -6.76 7.38 22.28
C PHE A 9 -6.08 8.05 21.09
N SER A 10 -4.89 7.58 20.76
CA SER A 10 -4.13 7.99 19.58
C SER A 10 -3.89 6.81 18.66
N GLN A 11 -4.16 7.00 17.40
CA GLN A 11 -3.93 6.02 16.33
C GLN A 11 -2.98 6.58 15.30
N ILE A 12 -1.99 5.78 14.91
CA ILE A 12 -1.18 6.02 13.71
C ILE A 12 -1.78 5.20 12.57
N GLY A 13 -2.11 5.87 11.48
CA GLY A 13 -2.75 5.24 10.33
C GLY A 13 -2.26 5.80 9.00
N GLN A 14 -2.95 5.44 7.92
CA GLN A 14 -2.69 5.94 6.58
C GLN A 14 -3.47 7.22 6.30
N PRO A 15 -2.91 8.14 5.49
CA PRO A 15 -3.68 9.23 4.89
C PRO A 15 -4.83 8.68 4.04
N ASN A 16 -5.86 9.50 3.85
CA ASN A 16 -6.92 9.17 2.89
C ASN A 16 -6.33 9.03 1.48
N PHE A 17 -6.93 8.19 0.67
CA PHE A 17 -6.49 7.89 -0.71
C PHE A 17 -5.07 7.33 -0.85
N THR A 18 -4.48 6.82 0.24
CA THR A 18 -3.18 6.15 0.21
C THR A 18 -3.40 4.65 0.30
N GLN A 19 -3.14 3.92 -0.77
CA GLN A 19 -3.35 2.48 -0.84
C GLN A 19 -2.33 1.72 0.02
N THR A 20 -1.06 2.07 -0.10
CA THR A 20 0.04 1.44 0.63
C THR A 20 1.01 2.49 1.15
N LEU A 21 1.62 2.19 2.28
CA LEU A 21 2.75 2.91 2.85
C LEU A 21 3.90 1.92 3.10
N GLY A 22 4.82 2.29 3.93
CA GLY A 22 5.92 1.46 4.38
C GLY A 22 7.26 2.16 4.24
N VAL A 23 8.31 1.42 4.49
CA VAL A 23 9.68 1.89 4.36
C VAL A 23 10.16 1.57 2.95
N TRP A 24 10.67 2.57 2.27
CA TRP A 24 11.38 2.37 1.02
C TRP A 24 12.88 2.47 1.30
N PHE A 25 13.63 1.50 0.79
CA PHE A 25 15.08 1.47 0.89
C PHE A 25 15.72 1.79 -0.44
N ALA A 26 16.71 2.67 -0.42
CA ALA A 26 17.52 2.90 -1.61
C ALA A 26 18.22 1.60 -2.05
N PRO A 27 18.28 1.32 -3.35
CA PRO A 27 19.02 0.16 -3.85
C PRO A 27 20.47 0.16 -3.35
N THR A 28 20.96 -1.02 -2.98
CA THR A 28 22.33 -1.21 -2.50
C THR A 28 22.94 -2.46 -3.11
N ASN A 29 24.23 -2.40 -3.43
CA ASN A 29 24.99 -3.53 -3.97
C ASN A 29 25.62 -4.40 -2.86
N THR A 30 25.18 -4.27 -1.61
CA THR A 30 25.70 -5.08 -0.50
C THR A 30 25.19 -6.52 -0.57
N LYS A 31 25.96 -7.45 0.01
CA LYS A 31 25.52 -8.85 0.14
C LYS A 31 24.19 -8.94 0.88
N TYR A 32 23.34 -9.88 0.50
CA TYR A 32 21.99 -10.04 1.03
C TYR A 32 21.91 -10.00 2.56
N ALA A 33 22.77 -10.79 3.25
CA ALA A 33 22.75 -10.83 4.72
C ALA A 33 23.06 -9.46 5.35
N LYS A 34 23.99 -8.70 4.77
CA LYS A 34 24.32 -7.34 5.22
C LYS A 34 23.17 -6.37 4.96
N LYS A 35 22.54 -6.48 3.78
CA LYS A 35 21.36 -5.69 3.42
C LYS A 35 20.23 -5.88 4.43
N ILE A 36 19.83 -7.12 4.69
CA ILE A 36 18.75 -7.44 5.65
C ILE A 36 19.08 -6.93 7.06
N GLY A 37 20.35 -7.04 7.49
CA GLY A 37 20.78 -6.49 8.78
C GLY A 37 20.63 -4.97 8.83
N GLN A 38 21.07 -4.25 7.81
CA GLN A 38 20.93 -2.79 7.73
C GLN A 38 19.45 -2.35 7.70
N GLU A 39 18.62 -3.01 6.90
CA GLU A 39 17.17 -2.76 6.86
C GLU A 39 16.54 -2.96 8.25
N LYS A 40 16.93 -4.02 8.97
CA LYS A 40 16.44 -4.29 10.31
C LYS A 40 16.76 -3.14 11.28
N GLU A 41 17.98 -2.64 11.30
CA GLU A 41 18.39 -1.54 12.18
C GLU A 41 17.64 -0.23 11.82
N ILE A 42 17.48 0.05 10.53
CA ILE A 42 16.71 1.21 10.07
C ILE A 42 15.24 1.10 10.53
N ILE A 43 14.62 -0.06 10.35
CA ILE A 43 13.22 -0.27 10.75
C ILE A 43 13.07 -0.13 12.27
N PHE A 44 13.98 -0.68 13.07
CA PHE A 44 13.96 -0.49 14.53
C PHE A 44 14.04 0.98 14.89
N SER A 45 14.96 1.73 14.31
CA SER A 45 15.08 3.17 14.57
C SER A 45 13.81 3.94 14.21
N LEU A 46 13.16 3.57 13.08
CA LEU A 46 11.90 4.17 12.67
C LEU A 46 10.76 3.85 13.64
N ILE A 47 10.64 2.59 14.07
CA ILE A 47 9.60 2.17 15.02
C ILE A 47 9.81 2.88 16.36
N ASP A 48 11.05 2.92 16.86
CA ASP A 48 11.39 3.53 18.14
C ASP A 48 11.22 5.07 18.12
N SER A 49 11.23 5.69 16.94
CA SER A 49 10.93 7.12 16.73
C SER A 49 9.46 7.46 16.61
N LEU A 50 8.57 6.46 16.52
CA LEU A 50 7.15 6.72 16.45
C LEU A 50 6.63 7.41 17.71
N PRO A 51 5.73 8.39 17.59
CA PRO A 51 5.10 9.02 18.75
C PRO A 51 4.29 8.00 19.54
N LYS A 52 4.07 8.26 20.83
CA LYS A 52 3.22 7.40 21.65
C LYS A 52 1.84 7.21 21.00
N HIS A 53 1.42 5.97 20.85
CA HIS A 53 0.17 5.59 20.22
C HIS A 53 -0.42 4.37 20.91
N HIS A 54 -1.74 4.18 20.76
CA HIS A 54 -2.47 3.03 21.27
C HIS A 54 -2.74 2.02 20.15
N VAL A 55 -2.87 2.53 18.91
CA VAL A 55 -3.13 1.70 17.74
C VAL A 55 -2.20 2.15 16.61
N PHE A 56 -1.61 1.17 15.94
CA PHE A 56 -0.86 1.35 14.71
C PHE A 56 -1.51 0.51 13.62
N PHE A 57 -1.83 1.11 12.49
CA PHE A 57 -2.37 0.40 11.33
C PHE A 57 -1.81 0.99 10.05
N GLN A 58 -1.09 0.18 9.29
CA GLN A 58 -0.61 0.52 7.95
C GLN A 58 -0.68 -0.68 7.02
N SER A 59 -1.06 -0.46 5.77
CA SER A 59 -0.89 -1.44 4.70
C SER A 59 0.44 -1.17 4.00
N PHE A 60 1.33 -2.14 4.02
CA PHE A 60 2.63 -2.01 3.35
C PHE A 60 2.54 -2.42 1.88
N HIS A 61 3.38 -1.80 1.06
CA HIS A 61 3.55 -2.20 -0.32
C HIS A 61 4.07 -3.64 -0.40
N HIS A 62 3.66 -4.40 -1.40
CA HIS A 62 4.03 -5.82 -1.55
C HIS A 62 5.55 -6.06 -1.64
N SER A 63 6.33 -5.07 -2.07
CA SER A 63 7.79 -5.16 -2.07
C SER A 63 8.43 -5.07 -0.69
N PHE A 64 7.67 -4.68 0.34
CA PHE A 64 8.16 -4.65 1.71
C PHE A 64 8.03 -6.04 2.33
N VAL A 65 9.11 -6.81 2.30
CA VAL A 65 9.12 -8.21 2.75
C VAL A 65 9.79 -8.41 4.12
N ASN A 66 10.60 -7.45 4.58
CA ASN A 66 11.33 -7.55 5.85
C ASN A 66 10.51 -6.97 7.01
N TRP A 67 9.43 -7.65 7.41
CA TRP A 67 8.57 -7.19 8.50
C TRP A 67 8.99 -7.69 9.89
N ILE A 68 9.98 -8.60 9.98
CA ILE A 68 10.46 -9.19 11.23
C ILE A 68 10.75 -8.17 12.33
N PRO A 69 11.35 -6.98 12.05
CA PRO A 69 11.56 -5.96 13.07
C PRO A 69 10.28 -5.47 13.75
N PHE A 70 9.17 -5.39 13.02
CA PHE A 70 7.86 -5.06 13.58
C PHE A 70 7.39 -6.16 14.53
N TYR A 71 7.52 -7.43 14.13
CA TYR A 71 7.21 -8.57 15.00
C TYR A 71 7.97 -8.51 16.31
N PHE A 72 9.27 -8.24 16.28
CA PHE A 72 10.09 -8.11 17.50
C PHE A 72 9.69 -6.93 18.39
N ARG A 73 8.98 -5.96 17.87
CA ARG A 73 8.39 -4.84 18.62
C ARG A 73 6.93 -5.06 19.02
N GLY A 74 6.42 -6.29 18.86
CA GLY A 74 5.07 -6.68 19.29
C GLY A 74 3.94 -6.29 18.33
N PHE A 75 4.27 -5.96 17.06
CA PHE A 75 3.25 -5.74 16.05
C PHE A 75 2.75 -7.07 15.49
N GLU A 76 1.50 -7.08 15.11
CA GLU A 76 0.86 -8.20 14.41
C GLU A 76 0.71 -7.87 12.92
N GLN A 77 0.68 -8.91 12.09
CA GLN A 77 0.51 -8.81 10.64
C GLN A 77 -0.69 -9.61 10.18
N THR A 78 -1.43 -9.05 9.22
CA THR A 78 -2.36 -9.79 8.38
C THR A 78 -2.04 -9.57 6.92
N THR A 79 -2.38 -10.53 6.06
CA THR A 79 -2.10 -10.47 4.63
C THR A 79 -3.36 -10.06 3.86
N LYS A 80 -3.21 -9.09 2.99
CA LYS A 80 -4.22 -8.72 1.98
C LYS A 80 -3.73 -9.14 0.61
N TYR A 81 -4.66 -9.57 -0.22
CA TYR A 81 -4.38 -9.94 -1.60
C TYR A 81 -4.96 -8.89 -2.55
N SER A 82 -4.27 -8.67 -3.64
CA SER A 82 -4.73 -7.82 -4.74
C SER A 82 -4.38 -8.49 -6.07
N TYR A 83 -5.11 -8.11 -7.11
CA TYR A 83 -4.80 -8.54 -8.46
C TYR A 83 -3.91 -7.49 -9.12
N VAL A 84 -2.91 -7.97 -9.86
CA VAL A 84 -1.98 -7.11 -10.60
C VAL A 84 -2.06 -7.50 -12.07
N ILE A 85 -2.22 -6.52 -12.93
CA ILE A 85 -2.06 -6.68 -14.37
C ILE A 85 -0.64 -6.19 -14.66
N GLU A 86 0.26 -7.14 -14.93
CA GLU A 86 1.70 -6.84 -15.06
C GLU A 86 2.05 -6.15 -16.37
N ASP A 87 1.28 -6.40 -17.42
CA ASP A 87 1.54 -5.88 -18.76
C ASP A 87 0.26 -5.35 -19.40
N LEU A 88 0.26 -4.07 -19.72
CA LEU A 88 -0.83 -3.35 -20.40
C LEU A 88 -0.51 -3.05 -21.88
N SER A 89 0.57 -3.58 -22.43
CA SER A 89 0.96 -3.35 -23.83
C SER A 89 -0.02 -3.96 -24.84
N ASP A 90 -0.72 -5.03 -24.44
CA ASP A 90 -1.78 -5.68 -25.23
C ASP A 90 -3.12 -5.63 -24.45
N THR A 91 -3.84 -4.53 -24.63
CA THR A 91 -5.12 -4.29 -23.96
C THR A 91 -6.21 -5.25 -24.45
N ASP A 92 -6.12 -5.76 -25.69
CA ASP A 92 -7.07 -6.73 -26.22
C ASP A 92 -6.93 -8.09 -25.51
N ARG A 93 -5.70 -8.48 -25.22
CA ARG A 93 -5.43 -9.68 -24.40
C ARG A 93 -5.99 -9.49 -23.00
N VAL A 94 -5.67 -8.37 -22.34
CA VAL A 94 -6.20 -8.06 -21.00
C VAL A 94 -7.72 -8.11 -20.97
N TRP A 95 -8.38 -7.54 -22.00
CA TRP A 95 -9.84 -7.58 -22.13
C TRP A 95 -10.39 -9.00 -22.26
N LYS A 96 -9.75 -9.84 -23.07
CA LYS A 96 -10.16 -11.25 -23.26
C LYS A 96 -10.00 -12.07 -21.98
N ASP A 97 -8.96 -11.81 -21.21
CA ASP A 97 -8.64 -12.50 -19.97
C ASP A 97 -9.58 -12.11 -18.80
N MET A 98 -10.25 -10.97 -18.89
CA MET A 98 -11.27 -10.59 -17.92
C MET A 98 -12.46 -11.55 -17.93
N SER A 99 -13.05 -11.81 -16.75
CA SER A 99 -14.27 -12.60 -16.66
C SER A 99 -15.42 -11.97 -17.44
N THR A 100 -16.36 -12.80 -17.91
CA THR A 100 -17.53 -12.32 -18.66
C THR A 100 -18.37 -11.32 -17.85
N ALA A 101 -18.47 -11.51 -16.54
CA ALA A 101 -19.19 -10.60 -15.65
C ALA A 101 -18.57 -9.20 -15.67
N VAL A 102 -17.24 -9.11 -15.47
CA VAL A 102 -16.52 -7.83 -15.49
C VAL A 102 -16.68 -7.14 -16.86
N ARG A 103 -16.48 -7.85 -17.96
CA ARG A 103 -16.69 -7.28 -19.32
C ARG A 103 -18.11 -6.76 -19.54
N THR A 104 -19.10 -7.45 -18.99
CA THR A 104 -20.50 -7.01 -19.07
C THR A 104 -20.73 -5.73 -18.28
N ASP A 105 -20.16 -5.63 -17.09
CA ASP A 105 -20.31 -4.45 -16.25
C ASP A 105 -19.56 -3.23 -16.83
N VAL A 106 -18.38 -3.43 -17.41
CA VAL A 106 -17.69 -2.36 -18.15
C VAL A 106 -18.54 -1.84 -19.29
N ARG A 107 -19.10 -2.73 -20.13
CA ARG A 107 -19.98 -2.31 -21.24
C ARG A 107 -21.24 -1.58 -20.79
N LYS A 108 -21.79 -1.92 -19.62
CA LYS A 108 -22.91 -1.16 -19.04
C LYS A 108 -22.47 0.22 -18.58
N ALA A 109 -21.30 0.29 -17.92
CA ALA A 109 -20.74 1.55 -17.46
C ALA A 109 -20.45 2.50 -18.63
N GLU A 110 -19.86 2.04 -19.71
CA GLU A 110 -19.58 2.82 -20.93
C GLU A 110 -20.83 3.46 -21.54
N LYS A 111 -22.01 2.83 -21.36
CA LYS A 111 -23.30 3.39 -21.85
C LYS A 111 -23.87 4.46 -20.93
N ALA A 112 -23.50 4.47 -19.66
CA ALA A 112 -24.10 5.31 -18.63
C ALA A 112 -23.16 6.41 -18.14
N LEU A 113 -21.85 6.26 -18.35
CA LEU A 113 -20.82 7.13 -17.80
C LEU A 113 -19.88 7.59 -18.91
N SER A 114 -19.31 8.77 -18.74
CA SER A 114 -18.16 9.24 -19.51
C SER A 114 -16.93 9.29 -18.62
N ILE A 115 -15.79 8.85 -19.14
CA ILE A 115 -14.52 8.94 -18.45
C ILE A 115 -13.85 10.23 -18.88
N VAL A 116 -13.42 11.03 -17.92
CA VAL A 116 -12.62 12.23 -18.15
C VAL A 116 -11.27 12.06 -17.45
N ASP A 117 -10.21 12.46 -18.11
CA ASP A 117 -8.82 12.37 -17.63
C ASP A 117 -8.35 13.65 -16.91
N SER A 118 -9.15 14.71 -16.96
CA SER A 118 -8.92 15.91 -16.17
C SER A 118 -10.24 16.45 -15.64
N ILE A 119 -10.23 16.88 -14.38
CA ILE A 119 -11.35 17.53 -13.71
C ILE A 119 -10.82 18.77 -13.00
N SER A 120 -11.62 19.85 -13.01
CA SER A 120 -11.26 21.06 -12.26
C SER A 120 -11.35 20.80 -10.75
N SER A 121 -10.46 21.42 -9.99
CA SER A 121 -10.43 21.30 -8.53
C SER A 121 -11.75 21.71 -7.86
N ASP A 122 -12.55 22.54 -8.52
CA ASP A 122 -13.83 23.05 -8.01
C ASP A 122 -14.94 22.00 -8.08
N LEU A 123 -14.71 20.92 -8.85
CA LEU A 123 -15.65 19.79 -9.01
C LEU A 123 -15.23 18.55 -8.20
N PHE A 124 -14.12 18.64 -7.45
CA PHE A 124 -13.58 17.58 -6.61
C PHE A 124 -13.83 17.93 -5.15
#